data_7e7095e609c2b546ef595e4cb5731887
#
_entry.id   7e7095e609c2b546ef595e4cb5731887
#
_cell.length_a   1.000
_cell.length_b   1.000
_cell.length_c   1.000
_cell.angle_alpha   90.00
_cell.angle_beta   90.00
_cell.angle_gamma   90.00
#
_symmetry.space_group_name_H-M   'P 1'
#
loop_
_entity.id
_entity.type
_entity.pdbx_description
1 polymer ?
#
loop_
_entity_poly.entity_id
_entity_poly.type
_entity_poly.pdbx_seq_one_letter_code
_entity_poly.pdbx_strand_id
1 'polypeptide(L)'
;AGEQGRGFAVVASEVRTLASRSAQAAKEIEGLISESVRLIDQGSGEVVAAGNTMTDIVDAVKRVTDIMLEIAAASDEQSRGIVQVSQAISEMDKVTQ
;
A
#
# COMPACT_ATOMS: atom_id res chain seq x y z
N ALA A 1 36.41 -12.70 -59.95
CA ALA A 1 35.51 -11.74 -59.32
C ALA A 1 34.11 -12.30 -59.17
N GLY A 2 33.61 -13.22 -60.00
CA GLY A 2 32.21 -13.68 -60.03
C GLY A 2 31.70 -14.28 -58.73
N GLU A 3 32.24 -15.42 -58.28
CA GLU A 3 31.74 -16.13 -57.10
C GLU A 3 32.16 -15.47 -55.78
N GLN A 4 33.36 -14.93 -55.72
CA GLN A 4 33.84 -14.20 -54.55
C GLN A 4 33.05 -12.91 -54.37
N GLY A 5 32.73 -12.21 -55.42
CA GLY A 5 31.90 -11.01 -55.38
C GLY A 5 30.48 -11.32 -54.90
N ARG A 6 29.90 -12.45 -55.30
CA ARG A 6 28.60 -12.90 -54.84
C ARG A 6 28.64 -13.26 -53.35
N GLY A 7 29.71 -13.94 -52.88
CA GLY A 7 29.90 -14.29 -51.49
C GLY A 7 29.99 -13.04 -50.60
N PHE A 8 30.76 -12.06 -51.02
CA PHE A 8 30.86 -10.78 -50.32
C PHE A 8 29.52 -10.02 -50.28
N ALA A 9 28.78 -10.06 -51.41
CA ALA A 9 27.47 -9.42 -51.49
C ALA A 9 26.46 -10.06 -50.52
N VAL A 10 26.48 -11.39 -50.41
CA VAL A 10 25.62 -12.13 -49.49
C VAL A 10 25.97 -11.76 -48.05
N VAL A 11 27.24 -11.76 -47.70
CA VAL A 11 27.71 -11.39 -46.36
C VAL A 11 27.34 -9.94 -46.02
N ALA A 12 27.58 -9.02 -46.99
CA ALA A 12 27.21 -7.61 -46.78
C ALA A 12 25.72 -7.43 -46.59
N SER A 13 24.89 -8.15 -47.35
CA SER A 13 23.43 -8.12 -47.21
C SER A 13 22.99 -8.66 -45.85
N GLU A 14 23.61 -9.75 -45.40
CA GLU A 14 23.31 -10.37 -44.11
C GLU A 14 23.71 -9.45 -42.94
N VAL A 15 24.87 -8.79 -43.05
CA VAL A 15 25.31 -7.83 -42.03
C VAL A 15 24.36 -6.64 -41.98
N ARG A 16 23.89 -6.14 -43.14
CA ARG A 16 22.92 -5.05 -43.21
C ARG A 16 21.60 -5.45 -42.56
N THR A 17 21.12 -6.65 -42.82
CA THR A 17 19.91 -7.19 -42.22
C THR A 17 20.07 -7.32 -40.70
N LEU A 18 21.20 -7.83 -40.27
CA LEU A 18 21.52 -7.96 -38.85
C LEU A 18 21.55 -6.58 -38.15
N ALA A 19 22.19 -5.60 -38.79
CA ALA A 19 22.24 -4.23 -38.29
C ALA A 19 20.84 -3.63 -38.15
N SER A 20 19.98 -3.85 -39.14
CA SER A 20 18.58 -3.39 -39.11
C SER A 20 17.79 -4.06 -38.01
N ARG A 21 17.93 -5.37 -37.85
CA ARG A 21 17.26 -6.14 -36.80
C ARG A 21 17.77 -5.74 -35.41
N SER A 22 19.07 -5.47 -35.27
CA SER A 22 19.65 -5.00 -34.03
C SER A 22 19.12 -3.62 -33.64
N ALA A 23 19.02 -2.72 -34.61
CA ALA A 23 18.44 -1.38 -34.38
C ALA A 23 16.98 -1.47 -33.96
N GLN A 24 16.21 -2.36 -34.59
CA GLN A 24 14.81 -2.58 -34.24
C GLN A 24 14.68 -3.15 -32.85
N ALA A 25 15.50 -4.15 -32.51
CA ALA A 25 15.52 -4.74 -31.16
C ALA A 25 15.89 -3.69 -30.09
N ALA A 26 16.87 -2.84 -30.41
CA ALA A 26 17.26 -1.73 -29.50
C ALA A 26 16.10 -0.78 -29.24
N LYS A 27 15.33 -0.43 -30.27
CA LYS A 27 14.13 0.40 -30.11
C LYS A 27 13.08 -0.25 -29.24
N GLU A 28 12.85 -1.54 -29.43
CA GLU A 28 11.90 -2.31 -28.61
C GLU A 28 12.32 -2.33 -27.14
N ILE A 29 13.62 -2.55 -26.90
CA ILE A 29 14.17 -2.52 -25.54
C ILE A 29 13.99 -1.14 -24.91
N GLU A 30 14.29 -0.09 -25.68
CA GLU A 30 14.11 1.30 -25.21
C GLU A 30 12.66 1.57 -24.82
N GLY A 31 11.71 1.11 -25.62
CA GLY A 31 10.29 1.20 -25.30
C GLY A 31 9.90 0.44 -24.05
N LEU A 32 10.42 -0.77 -23.88
CA LEU A 32 10.17 -1.59 -22.70
C LEU A 32 10.75 -0.96 -21.44
N ILE A 33 11.95 -0.41 -21.52
CA ILE A 33 12.57 0.29 -20.39
C ILE A 33 11.76 1.52 -20.02
N SER A 34 11.34 2.33 -20.99
CA SER A 34 10.52 3.50 -20.77
C SER A 34 9.20 3.15 -20.06
N GLU A 35 8.53 2.10 -20.53
CA GLU A 35 7.30 1.61 -19.90
C GLU A 35 7.55 1.08 -18.50
N SER A 36 8.66 0.37 -18.28
CA SER A 36 9.04 -0.13 -16.98
C SER A 36 9.29 1.00 -15.99
N VAL A 37 9.97 2.06 -16.41
CA VAL A 37 10.21 3.25 -15.57
C VAL A 37 8.87 3.89 -15.21
N ARG A 38 7.96 4.02 -16.16
CA ARG A 38 6.61 4.55 -15.91
C ARG A 38 5.86 3.74 -14.87
N LEU A 39 5.90 2.41 -14.99
CA LEU A 39 5.23 1.51 -14.05
C LEU A 39 5.86 1.56 -12.65
N ILE A 40 7.20 1.69 -12.58
CA ILE A 40 7.91 1.83 -11.31
C ILE A 40 7.52 3.14 -10.63
N ASP A 41 7.45 4.25 -11.37
CA ASP A 41 7.01 5.54 -10.84
C ASP A 41 5.59 5.47 -10.30
N GLN A 42 4.69 4.85 -11.07
CA GLN A 42 3.30 4.66 -10.66
C GLN A 42 3.21 3.81 -9.41
N GLY A 43 3.92 2.67 -9.38
CA GLY A 43 3.98 1.78 -8.24
C GLY A 43 4.55 2.45 -6.99
N SER A 44 5.60 3.24 -7.17
CA SER A 44 6.20 4.02 -6.08
C SER A 44 5.19 5.01 -5.48
N GLY A 45 4.42 5.69 -6.31
CA GLY A 45 3.36 6.59 -5.87
C GLY A 45 2.27 5.85 -5.09
N GLU A 46 1.89 4.66 -5.54
CA GLU A 46 0.90 3.81 -4.86
C GLU A 46 1.40 3.35 -3.50
N VAL A 47 2.69 2.99 -3.40
CA VAL A 47 3.30 2.59 -2.12
C VAL A 47 3.31 3.74 -1.13
N VAL A 48 3.66 4.95 -1.58
CA VAL A 48 3.62 6.15 -0.72
C VAL A 48 2.19 6.41 -0.25
N ALA A 49 1.20 6.33 -1.14
CA ALA A 49 -0.21 6.52 -0.79
C ALA A 49 -0.67 5.47 0.22
N ALA A 50 -0.27 4.20 0.04
CA ALA A 50 -0.57 3.13 0.99
C ALA A 50 0.05 3.39 2.35
N GLY A 51 1.29 3.89 2.38
CA GLY A 51 1.97 4.28 3.62
C GLY A 51 1.22 5.37 4.37
N ASN A 52 0.73 6.37 3.65
CA ASN A 52 -0.08 7.44 4.24
C ASN A 52 -1.40 6.90 4.80
N THR A 53 -2.05 5.98 4.10
CA THR A 53 -3.27 5.31 4.57
C THR A 53 -3.00 4.51 5.84
N MET A 54 -1.86 3.82 5.91
CA MET A 54 -1.47 3.07 7.11
C MET A 54 -1.26 3.99 8.31
N THR A 55 -0.65 5.16 8.10
CA THR A 55 -0.51 6.19 9.14
C THR A 55 -1.89 6.63 9.64
N ASP A 56 -2.83 6.88 8.75
CA ASP A 56 -4.21 7.24 9.11
C ASP A 56 -4.89 6.15 9.91
N ILE A 57 -4.66 4.88 9.56
CA ILE A 57 -5.20 3.73 10.30
C ILE A 57 -4.63 3.69 11.72
N VAL A 58 -3.31 3.87 11.87
CA VAL A 58 -2.67 3.91 13.19
C VAL A 58 -3.25 5.02 14.04
N ASP A 59 -3.45 6.21 13.46
CA ASP A 59 -4.06 7.34 14.16
C ASP A 59 -5.50 7.03 14.59
N ALA A 60 -6.27 6.37 13.72
CA ALA A 60 -7.65 5.95 14.03
C ALA A 60 -7.68 4.93 15.18
N VAL A 61 -6.74 3.97 15.17
CA VAL A 61 -6.62 2.98 16.25
C VAL A 61 -6.30 3.65 17.58
N LYS A 62 -5.41 4.64 17.56
CA LYS A 62 -5.09 5.42 18.76
C LYS A 62 -6.33 6.13 19.31
N ARG A 63 -7.14 6.73 18.45
CA ARG A 63 -8.40 7.37 18.87
C ARG A 63 -9.37 6.36 19.46
N VAL A 64 -9.49 5.17 18.85
CA VAL A 64 -10.33 4.11 19.40
C VAL A 64 -9.84 3.67 20.77
N THR A 65 -8.53 3.52 20.93
CA THR A 65 -7.92 3.16 22.23
C THR A 65 -8.25 4.22 23.28
N ASP A 66 -8.14 5.50 22.96
CA ASP A 66 -8.47 6.60 23.87
C ASP A 66 -9.96 6.55 24.28
N ILE A 67 -10.85 6.30 23.31
CA ILE A 67 -12.29 6.16 23.55
C ILE A 67 -12.55 4.96 24.46
N MET A 68 -11.87 3.85 24.23
CA MET A 68 -12.02 2.66 25.08
C MET A 68 -11.59 2.92 26.53
N LEU A 69 -10.53 3.70 26.71
CA LEU A 69 -10.10 4.11 28.05
C LEU A 69 -11.13 5.02 28.72
N GLU A 70 -11.73 5.94 27.97
CA GLU A 70 -12.83 6.79 28.47
C GLU A 70 -14.04 5.95 28.85
N ILE A 71 -14.42 4.98 28.04
CA ILE A 71 -15.53 4.07 28.30
C ILE A 71 -15.24 3.25 29.57
N ALA A 72 -14.02 2.73 29.71
CA ALA A 72 -13.63 1.98 30.91
C ALA A 72 -13.75 2.83 32.16
N ALA A 73 -13.30 4.09 32.13
CA ALA A 73 -13.42 5.02 33.26
C ALA A 73 -14.89 5.33 33.57
N ALA A 74 -15.70 5.58 32.52
CA ALA A 74 -17.13 5.85 32.71
C ALA A 74 -17.86 4.62 33.25
N SER A 75 -17.50 3.42 32.80
CA SER A 75 -18.09 2.17 33.31
C SER A 75 -17.76 1.93 34.76
N ASP A 76 -16.53 2.23 35.17
CA ASP A 76 -16.11 2.12 36.58
C ASP A 76 -16.89 3.10 37.46
N GLU A 77 -17.04 4.35 37.00
CA GLU A 77 -17.83 5.37 37.71
C GLU A 77 -19.30 4.94 37.83
N GLN A 78 -19.90 4.42 36.74
CA GLN A 78 -21.27 3.91 36.78
C GLN A 78 -21.42 2.75 37.75
N SER A 79 -20.46 1.84 37.77
CA SER A 79 -20.46 0.71 38.72
C SER A 79 -20.48 1.20 40.17
N ARG A 80 -19.68 2.22 40.48
CA ARG A 80 -19.67 2.83 41.81
C ARG A 80 -21.00 3.53 42.12
N GLY A 81 -21.57 4.21 41.12
CA GLY A 81 -22.88 4.85 41.24
C GLY A 81 -23.98 3.84 41.53
N ILE A 82 -23.97 2.70 40.86
CA ILE A 82 -24.92 1.61 41.08
C ILE A 82 -24.80 1.05 42.48
N VAL A 83 -23.59 0.87 42.99
CA VAL A 83 -23.36 0.42 44.39
C VAL A 83 -23.96 1.42 45.37
N GLN A 84 -23.76 2.73 45.16
CA GLN A 84 -24.33 3.78 46.02
C GLN A 84 -25.85 3.77 45.98
N VAL A 85 -26.46 3.61 44.81
CA VAL A 85 -27.92 3.50 44.69
C VAL A 85 -28.44 2.27 45.39
N SER A 86 -27.76 1.15 45.26
CA SER A 86 -28.11 -0.11 45.97
C SER A 86 -28.06 0.06 47.48
N GLN A 87 -27.06 0.75 47.99
CA GLN A 87 -26.94 1.07 49.43
C GLN A 87 -28.07 1.96 49.88
N ALA A 88 -28.41 3.01 49.13
CA ALA A 88 -29.51 3.91 49.42
C ALA A 88 -30.84 3.18 49.49
N ILE A 89 -31.10 2.28 48.51
CA ILE A 89 -32.31 1.47 48.50
C ILE A 89 -32.35 0.55 49.73
N SER A 90 -31.24 -0.06 50.09
CA SER A 90 -31.14 -0.90 51.29
C SER A 90 -31.45 -0.14 52.56
N GLU A 91 -30.95 1.10 52.70
CA GLU A 91 -31.23 1.97 53.82
C GLU A 91 -32.71 2.39 53.88
N MET A 92 -33.30 2.70 52.69
CA MET A 92 -34.74 3.03 52.62
C MET A 92 -35.60 1.84 53.04
N ASP A 93 -35.23 0.64 52.66
CA ASP A 93 -35.92 -0.58 53.02
C ASP A 93 -35.88 -0.80 54.55
N LYS A 94 -34.76 -0.53 55.19
CA LYS A 94 -34.61 -0.60 56.64
C LYS A 94 -35.51 0.43 57.38
N VAL A 95 -35.63 1.62 56.82
CA VAL A 95 -36.46 2.68 57.37
C VAL A 95 -37.94 2.31 57.27
N THR A 96 -38.35 1.66 56.20
CA THR A 96 -39.73 1.20 55.98
C THR A 96 -40.13 0.03 56.88
N GLN A 97 -39.16 -0.72 57.32
CA GLN A 97 -39.38 -1.82 58.29
C GLN A 97 -39.42 -1.28 59.71
#